data_b6f877f70167e1ac2416fe3950103dc3
#
_entry.id   b6f877f70167e1ac2416fe3950103dc3
#
_cell.length_a   1.000
_cell.length_b   1.000
_cell.length_c   1.000
_cell.angle_alpha   90.00
_cell.angle_beta   90.00
_cell.angle_gamma   90.00
#
_symmetry.space_group_name_H-M   'P 1'
#
loop_
_entity.id
_entity.type
_entity.pdbx_description
1 polymer ?
#
loop_
_entity_poly.entity_id
_entity_poly.type
_entity_poly.pdbx_seq_one_letter_code
_entity_poly.pdbx_strand_id
1 'polypeptide(L)'
;TRYKFYNFMHKVSRFIYNILVIFTSFFFINTSIAKSDETLIGLNASAKHYCVCFFISEMKSDYCDEAYDRVIASSVSDDELFSQIKLLGYNKDEGKKEISIEYGDYKIVSVFTEETGCYFKK
;
A
#
# COMPACT_ATOMS: atom_id res chain seq x y z
N THR A 1 4.86 -31.80 49.84
CA THR A 1 3.83 -30.84 49.34
C THR A 1 4.42 -29.55 48.74
N ARG A 2 5.46 -28.99 49.30
CA ARG A 2 6.13 -27.80 48.73
C ARG A 2 6.78 -28.07 47.36
N TYR A 3 7.34 -29.25 47.17
CA TYR A 3 8.00 -29.65 45.93
C TYR A 3 7.02 -29.84 44.76
N LYS A 4 5.84 -30.39 45.02
CA LYS A 4 4.78 -30.58 44.03
C LYS A 4 4.18 -29.23 43.58
N PHE A 5 4.05 -28.27 44.49
CA PHE A 5 3.54 -26.93 44.19
C PHE A 5 4.52 -26.13 43.34
N TYR A 6 5.81 -26.23 43.61
CA TYR A 6 6.87 -25.56 42.83
C TYR A 6 6.92 -26.08 41.38
N ASN A 7 6.86 -27.39 41.17
CA ASN A 7 6.82 -27.99 39.85
C ASN A 7 5.55 -27.63 39.06
N PHE A 8 4.42 -27.50 39.73
CA PHE A 8 3.17 -27.09 39.14
C PHE A 8 3.26 -25.61 38.66
N MET A 9 3.76 -24.72 39.49
CA MET A 9 3.99 -23.31 39.15
C MET A 9 4.94 -23.15 37.96
N HIS A 10 5.99 -23.94 37.89
CA HIS A 10 6.96 -23.89 36.81
C HIS A 10 6.37 -24.35 35.45
N LYS A 11 5.50 -25.37 35.48
CA LYS A 11 4.76 -25.81 34.28
C LYS A 11 3.73 -24.79 33.80
N VAL A 12 3.00 -24.19 34.72
CA VAL A 12 2.02 -23.12 34.40
C VAL A 12 2.70 -21.89 33.83
N SER A 13 3.83 -21.50 34.40
CA SER A 13 4.61 -20.33 33.88
C SER A 13 5.12 -20.58 32.47
N ARG A 14 5.61 -21.75 32.13
CA ARG A 14 6.02 -22.10 30.75
C ARG A 14 4.87 -22.13 29.78
N PHE A 15 3.71 -22.60 30.21
CA PHE A 15 2.51 -22.64 29.38
C PHE A 15 2.01 -21.23 29.04
N ILE A 16 1.97 -20.34 30.02
CA ILE A 16 1.58 -18.93 29.86
C ILE A 16 2.58 -18.21 28.95
N TYR A 17 3.89 -18.46 29.11
CA TYR A 17 4.92 -17.86 28.26
C TYR A 17 4.76 -18.27 26.80
N ASN A 18 4.51 -19.54 26.51
CA ASN A 18 4.30 -20.02 25.15
C ASN A 18 3.04 -19.43 24.51
N ILE A 19 1.95 -19.27 25.25
CA ILE A 19 0.73 -18.62 24.78
C ILE A 19 1.01 -17.14 24.45
N LEU A 20 1.75 -16.44 25.30
CA LEU A 20 2.11 -15.03 25.11
C LEU A 20 2.98 -14.83 23.86
N VAL A 21 3.94 -15.71 23.60
CA VAL A 21 4.79 -15.66 22.41
C VAL A 21 3.98 -15.91 21.14
N ILE A 22 3.05 -16.85 21.15
CA ILE A 22 2.16 -17.13 20.01
C ILE A 22 1.24 -15.91 19.73
N PHE A 23 0.68 -15.31 20.78
CA PHE A 23 -0.19 -14.14 20.64
C PHE A 23 0.54 -12.91 20.08
N THR A 24 1.76 -12.63 20.54
CA THR A 24 2.57 -11.52 20.03
C THR A 24 2.97 -11.73 18.58
N SER A 25 3.31 -12.96 18.18
CA SER A 25 3.65 -13.29 16.79
C SER A 25 2.45 -13.08 15.85
N PHE A 26 1.23 -13.38 16.30
CA PHE A 26 0.02 -13.18 15.51
C PHE A 26 -0.31 -11.69 15.29
N PHE A 27 -0.03 -10.83 16.27
CA PHE A 27 -0.24 -9.38 16.16
C PHE A 27 0.70 -8.72 15.14
N PHE A 28 1.96 -9.16 15.07
CA PHE A 28 2.94 -8.61 14.14
C PHE A 28 2.62 -8.96 12.67
N ILE A 29 2.06 -10.13 12.40
CA ILE A 29 1.70 -10.55 11.04
C ILE A 29 0.54 -9.70 10.49
N ASN A 30 -0.46 -9.39 11.29
CA ASN A 30 -1.62 -8.62 10.85
C ASN A 30 -1.30 -7.16 10.47
N THR A 31 -0.38 -6.51 11.18
CA THR A 31 0.01 -5.12 10.87
C THR A 31 0.81 -5.00 9.57
N SER A 32 1.60 -6.01 9.23
CA SER A 32 2.38 -6.02 7.98
C SER A 32 1.50 -6.20 6.74
N ILE A 33 0.47 -7.03 6.80
CA ILE A 33 -0.46 -7.28 5.68
C ILE A 33 -1.30 -6.03 5.40
N ALA A 34 -1.85 -5.37 6.43
CA ALA A 34 -2.64 -4.16 6.28
C ALA A 34 -1.84 -3.01 5.64
N LYS A 35 -0.57 -2.85 6.00
CA LYS A 35 0.30 -1.80 5.45
C LYS A 35 0.65 -2.05 3.97
N SER A 36 0.85 -3.30 3.54
CA SER A 36 1.12 -3.63 2.14
C SER A 36 -0.09 -3.39 1.24
N ASP A 37 -1.30 -3.69 1.71
CA ASP A 37 -2.55 -3.45 0.97
C ASP A 37 -2.81 -1.96 0.76
N GLU A 38 -2.63 -1.13 1.79
CA GLU A 38 -2.79 0.33 1.69
C GLU A 38 -1.76 0.95 0.72
N THR A 39 -0.52 0.47 0.73
CA THR A 39 0.50 0.87 -0.25
C THR A 39 0.05 0.57 -1.69
N LEU A 40 -0.43 -0.64 -1.94
CA LEU A 40 -0.90 -1.04 -3.26
C LEU A 40 -2.11 -0.21 -3.72
N ILE A 41 -3.06 0.06 -2.83
CA ILE A 41 -4.21 0.94 -3.10
C ILE A 41 -3.74 2.34 -3.49
N GLY A 42 -2.80 2.92 -2.75
CA GLY A 42 -2.24 4.25 -3.02
C GLY A 42 -1.50 4.33 -4.36
N LEU A 43 -0.69 3.32 -4.70
CA LEU A 43 0.02 3.23 -5.98
C LEU A 43 -0.94 3.08 -7.16
N ASN A 44 -1.96 2.22 -7.04
CA ASN A 44 -3.00 2.03 -8.05
C ASN A 44 -3.80 3.31 -8.27
N ALA A 45 -4.23 3.96 -7.21
CA ALA A 45 -4.96 5.22 -7.28
C ALA A 45 -4.14 6.32 -7.96
N SER A 46 -2.84 6.41 -7.66
CA SER A 46 -1.90 7.38 -8.26
C SER A 46 -1.72 7.13 -9.75
N ALA A 47 -1.45 5.91 -10.17
CA ALA A 47 -1.27 5.57 -11.58
C ALA A 47 -2.54 5.83 -12.39
N LYS A 48 -3.70 5.48 -11.86
CA LYS A 48 -4.99 5.73 -12.49
C LYS A 48 -5.30 7.22 -12.59
N HIS A 49 -5.03 7.99 -11.53
CA HIS A 49 -5.22 9.43 -11.51
C HIS A 49 -4.48 10.13 -12.67
N TYR A 50 -3.19 9.85 -12.80
CA TYR A 50 -2.39 10.46 -13.86
C TYR A 50 -2.78 9.99 -15.26
N CYS A 51 -3.13 8.71 -15.42
CA CYS A 51 -3.63 8.21 -16.70
C CYS A 51 -4.93 8.90 -17.13
N VAL A 52 -5.89 9.03 -16.23
CA VAL A 52 -7.17 9.73 -16.50
C VAL A 52 -6.93 11.21 -16.78
N CYS A 53 -6.10 11.85 -15.96
CA CYS A 53 -5.83 13.28 -16.08
C CYS A 53 -5.14 13.64 -17.39
N PHE A 54 -4.13 12.88 -17.80
CA PHE A 54 -3.38 13.16 -19.03
C PHE A 54 -4.08 12.68 -20.31
N PHE A 55 -4.65 11.50 -20.31
CA PHE A 55 -5.11 10.85 -21.54
C PHE A 55 -6.61 10.92 -21.76
N ILE A 56 -7.41 11.03 -20.72
CA ILE A 56 -8.87 11.22 -20.86
C ILE A 56 -9.24 12.71 -20.80
N SER A 57 -8.78 13.39 -19.75
CA SER A 57 -9.10 14.80 -19.52
C SER A 57 -8.19 15.76 -20.29
N GLU A 58 -7.10 15.25 -20.86
CA GLU A 58 -6.11 16.02 -21.65
C GLU A 58 -5.58 17.27 -20.94
N MET A 59 -5.43 17.17 -19.61
CA MET A 59 -4.96 18.27 -18.78
C MET A 59 -3.43 18.33 -18.75
N LYS A 60 -2.91 19.52 -18.42
CA LYS A 60 -1.48 19.76 -18.25
C LYS A 60 -0.97 19.16 -16.92
N SER A 61 0.33 18.90 -16.85
CA SER A 61 0.99 18.33 -15.67
C SER A 61 0.73 19.12 -14.39
N ASP A 62 0.78 20.45 -14.46
CA ASP A 62 0.56 21.32 -13.29
C ASP A 62 -0.82 21.09 -12.66
N TYR A 63 -1.86 20.96 -13.48
CA TYR A 63 -3.20 20.67 -13.02
C TYR A 63 -3.30 19.26 -12.43
N CYS A 64 -2.70 18.26 -13.08
CA CYS A 64 -2.71 16.88 -12.62
C CYS A 64 -1.98 16.72 -11.29
N ASP A 65 -0.87 17.41 -11.10
CA ASP A 65 -0.11 17.41 -9.85
C ASP A 65 -0.87 18.12 -8.71
N GLU A 66 -1.54 19.22 -8.99
CA GLU A 66 -2.38 19.93 -8.02
C GLU A 66 -3.60 19.09 -7.59
N ALA A 67 -4.25 18.43 -8.54
CA ALA A 67 -5.39 17.56 -8.27
C ALA A 67 -5.02 16.27 -7.53
N TYR A 68 -3.78 15.83 -7.61
CA TYR A 68 -3.28 14.60 -6.99
C TYR A 68 -3.57 14.55 -5.49
N ASP A 69 -3.26 15.62 -4.76
CA ASP A 69 -3.44 15.66 -3.30
C ASP A 69 -4.88 15.40 -2.88
N ARG A 70 -5.84 15.91 -3.63
CA ARG A 70 -7.28 15.73 -3.36
C ARG A 70 -7.76 14.31 -3.64
N VAL A 71 -7.24 13.69 -4.68
CA VAL A 71 -7.64 12.34 -5.11
C VAL A 71 -7.02 11.28 -4.22
N ILE A 72 -5.73 11.40 -3.92
CA ILE A 72 -4.98 10.37 -3.21
C ILE A 72 -5.18 10.46 -1.69
N ALA A 73 -5.43 11.64 -1.13
CA ALA A 73 -5.71 11.81 0.30
C ALA A 73 -6.89 10.96 0.79
N SER A 74 -7.87 10.69 -0.07
CA SER A 74 -9.00 9.81 0.26
C SER A 74 -8.68 8.31 0.19
N SER A 75 -7.57 7.94 -0.46
CA SER A 75 -7.18 6.55 -0.70
C SER A 75 -6.11 6.03 0.27
N VAL A 76 -5.40 6.93 0.95
CA VAL A 76 -4.31 6.61 1.88
C VAL A 76 -4.53 7.35 3.19
N SER A 77 -4.76 6.61 4.27
CA SER A 77 -5.00 7.17 5.60
C SER A 77 -3.72 7.46 6.39
N ASP A 78 -2.60 6.81 6.05
CA ASP A 78 -1.29 6.99 6.67
C ASP A 78 -0.56 8.18 6.02
N ASP A 79 -0.35 9.25 6.79
CA ASP A 79 0.30 10.49 6.30
C ASP A 79 1.74 10.28 5.85
N GLU A 80 2.49 9.39 6.50
CA GLU A 80 3.86 9.06 6.10
C GLU A 80 3.88 8.31 4.76
N LEU A 81 3.02 7.32 4.61
CA LEU A 81 2.86 6.57 3.37
C LEU A 81 2.39 7.47 2.22
N PHE A 82 1.45 8.36 2.47
CA PHE A 82 0.99 9.36 1.50
C PHE A 82 2.16 10.23 1.00
N SER A 83 2.98 10.73 1.91
CA SER A 83 4.16 11.56 1.59
C SER A 83 5.20 10.78 0.78
N GLN A 84 5.44 9.52 1.11
CA GLN A 84 6.35 8.65 0.38
C GLN A 84 5.86 8.38 -1.05
N ILE A 85 4.60 8.06 -1.24
CA ILE A 85 4.01 7.82 -2.57
C ILE A 85 4.04 9.09 -3.41
N LYS A 86 3.75 10.23 -2.83
CA LYS A 86 3.81 11.54 -3.52
C LYS A 86 5.21 11.85 -4.05
N LEU A 87 6.26 11.51 -3.30
CA LEU A 87 7.66 11.74 -3.69
C LEU A 87 8.14 10.84 -4.84
N LEU A 88 7.49 9.71 -5.10
CA LEU A 88 7.89 8.79 -6.18
C LEU A 88 7.74 9.41 -7.57
N GLY A 89 6.74 10.28 -7.75
CA GLY A 89 6.38 10.77 -9.06
C GLY A 89 5.83 9.68 -9.97
N TYR A 90 5.96 9.87 -11.26
CA TYR A 90 5.50 8.93 -12.29
C TYR A 90 6.36 9.03 -13.55
N ASN A 91 6.36 7.95 -14.34
CA ASN A 91 6.89 7.94 -15.69
C ASN A 91 5.73 7.95 -16.69
N LYS A 92 5.77 8.90 -17.63
CA LYS A 92 4.76 9.03 -18.67
C LYS A 92 5.35 8.67 -20.04
N ASP A 93 4.71 7.71 -20.73
CA ASP A 93 5.00 7.36 -22.12
C ASP A 93 3.84 7.85 -23.01
N GLU A 94 4.07 8.91 -23.73
CA GLU A 94 3.07 9.52 -24.62
C GLU A 94 2.72 8.60 -25.81
N GLY A 95 3.69 7.90 -26.35
CA GLY A 95 3.50 7.03 -27.52
C GLY A 95 2.63 5.81 -27.20
N LYS A 96 2.85 5.22 -26.04
CA LYS A 96 2.07 4.07 -25.55
C LYS A 96 0.84 4.48 -24.73
N LYS A 97 0.72 5.75 -24.38
CA LYS A 97 -0.29 6.28 -23.44
C LYS A 97 -0.30 5.50 -22.12
N GLU A 98 0.87 5.39 -21.52
CA GLU A 98 1.11 4.66 -20.28
C GLU A 98 1.61 5.60 -19.18
N ILE A 99 1.15 5.33 -17.95
CA ILE A 99 1.70 5.88 -16.71
C ILE A 99 2.24 4.72 -15.89
N SER A 100 3.50 4.81 -15.45
CA SER A 100 4.10 3.82 -14.56
C SER A 100 4.61 4.47 -13.27
N ILE A 101 4.43 3.77 -12.16
CA ILE A 101 4.94 4.13 -10.84
C ILE A 101 5.64 2.92 -10.25
N GLU A 102 6.84 3.13 -9.74
CA GLU A 102 7.66 2.09 -9.13
C GLU A 102 7.91 2.42 -7.65
N TYR A 103 7.71 1.44 -6.79
CA TYR A 103 7.97 1.53 -5.35
C TYR A 103 8.46 0.17 -4.81
N GLY A 104 9.73 0.09 -4.46
CA GLY A 104 10.34 -1.17 -4.05
C GLY A 104 10.19 -2.23 -5.15
N ASP A 105 9.58 -3.35 -4.83
CA ASP A 105 9.29 -4.44 -5.78
C ASP A 105 8.00 -4.24 -6.57
N TYR A 106 7.23 -3.18 -6.26
CA TYR A 106 5.98 -2.87 -6.94
C TYR A 106 6.23 -2.06 -8.21
N LYS A 107 5.64 -2.49 -9.30
CA LYS A 107 5.54 -1.72 -10.53
C LYS A 107 4.09 -1.70 -11.00
N ILE A 108 3.50 -0.53 -10.99
CA ILE A 108 2.11 -0.31 -11.41
C ILE A 108 2.13 0.41 -12.75
N VAL A 109 1.44 -0.14 -13.72
CA VAL A 109 1.30 0.46 -15.06
C VAL A 109 -0.18 0.63 -15.37
N SER A 110 -0.59 1.87 -15.65
CA SER A 110 -1.92 2.21 -16.14
C SER A 110 -1.83 2.62 -17.61
N VAL A 111 -2.64 2.03 -18.45
CA VAL A 111 -2.65 2.23 -19.90
C VAL A 111 -3.99 2.78 -20.34
N PHE A 112 -3.97 3.75 -21.24
CA PHE A 112 -5.17 4.28 -21.86
C PHE A 112 -5.40 3.68 -23.24
N THR A 113 -6.65 3.27 -23.49
CA THR A 113 -7.19 3.00 -24.83
C THR A 113 -8.55 3.66 -24.99
N GLU A 114 -8.92 3.99 -26.22
CA GLU A 114 -10.22 4.62 -26.50
C GLU A 114 -11.41 3.72 -26.17
N GLU A 115 -11.22 2.40 -26.25
CA GLU A 115 -12.27 1.41 -25.98
C GLU A 115 -12.51 1.17 -24.48
N THR A 116 -11.44 1.14 -23.68
CA THR A 116 -11.51 0.73 -22.27
C THR A 116 -11.26 1.85 -21.27
N GLY A 117 -10.77 3.02 -21.73
CA GLY A 117 -10.26 4.06 -20.85
C GLY A 117 -8.92 3.66 -20.20
N CYS A 118 -8.69 4.08 -18.97
CA CYS A 118 -7.49 3.71 -18.22
C CYS A 118 -7.67 2.38 -17.47
N TYR A 119 -6.79 1.43 -17.72
CA TYR A 119 -6.78 0.11 -17.06
C TYR A 119 -5.38 -0.28 -16.62
N PHE A 120 -5.27 -1.18 -15.65
CA PHE A 120 -3.99 -1.69 -15.18
C PHE A 120 -3.49 -2.81 -16.07
N LYS A 121 -2.24 -2.68 -16.50
CA LYS A 121 -1.54 -3.74 -17.25
C LYS A 121 -1.11 -4.85 -16.29
N LYS A 122 -1.45 -6.07 -16.61
CA LYS A 122 -1.03 -7.28 -15.87
C LYS A 122 0.39 -7.69 -16.24
#